data_027e71b390521b7d9aab684a20db0a48
#
_entry.id   027e71b390521b7d9aab684a20db0a48
#
_cell.length_a   1.000
_cell.length_b   1.000
_cell.length_c   1.000
_cell.angle_alpha   90.00
_cell.angle_beta   90.00
_cell.angle_gamma   90.00
#
_symmetry.space_group_name_H-M   'P 1'
#
loop_
_entity.id
_entity.type
_entity.pdbx_description
1 polymer ?
#
loop_
_entity_poly.entity_id
_entity_poly.type
_entity_poly.pdbx_seq_one_letter_code
_entity_poly.pdbx_strand_id
1 'polypeptide(L)'
;AKGKDFATTLGPFLVTPDELEPWRCQPKPGHTGASYALEMVARLNGQEISRGNMGDMDWTFAEILERCAYGADLHPGDVVGSGTVGTGCFLELNGTGRRLDPEGYQPRWLQAGDVMELEISGLGTLVNTVVADEADFSILALKKNRS
;
A
#
# COMPACT_ATOMS: atom_id res chain seq x y z
N ALA A 1 -5.70 14.87 2.16
CA ALA A 1 -6.36 14.19 1.04
C ALA A 1 -5.44 14.08 -0.17
N LYS A 2 -4.86 15.18 -0.65
CA LYS A 2 -4.01 15.19 -1.87
C LYS A 2 -2.75 14.32 -1.79
N GLY A 3 -2.25 13.99 -0.63
CA GLY A 3 -1.17 13.01 -0.46
C GLY A 3 -1.57 11.56 -0.74
N LYS A 4 -2.87 11.29 -0.93
CA LYS A 4 -3.42 9.95 -1.18
C LYS A 4 -4.17 9.84 -2.50
N ASP A 5 -4.86 10.89 -2.93
CA ASP A 5 -5.82 10.85 -4.05
C ASP A 5 -5.27 11.38 -5.38
N PHE A 6 -3.96 11.66 -5.50
CA PHE A 6 -3.41 12.28 -6.69
C PHE A 6 -3.13 11.29 -7.83
N ALA A 7 -2.67 10.09 -7.52
CA ALA A 7 -2.38 9.05 -8.51
C ALA A 7 -2.36 7.67 -7.85
N THR A 8 -2.90 6.68 -8.54
CA THR A 8 -2.88 5.28 -8.14
C THR A 8 -2.37 4.44 -9.31
N THR A 9 -1.32 3.66 -9.08
CA THR A 9 -0.78 2.75 -10.09
C THR A 9 -1.39 1.37 -9.90
N LEU A 10 -1.94 0.82 -10.97
CA LEU A 10 -2.45 -0.55 -11.02
C LEU A 10 -1.57 -1.39 -11.92
N GLY A 11 -1.35 -2.64 -11.54
CA GLY A 11 -0.63 -3.60 -12.37
C GLY A 11 -1.42 -4.01 -13.61
N PRO A 12 -0.76 -4.54 -14.65
CA PRO A 12 -1.43 -4.92 -15.90
C PRO A 12 -2.23 -6.22 -15.79
N PHE A 13 -2.04 -6.99 -14.72
CA PHE A 13 -2.69 -8.28 -14.52
C PHE A 13 -3.77 -8.19 -13.45
N LEU A 14 -4.90 -8.83 -13.72
CA LEU A 14 -5.96 -9.11 -12.76
C LEU A 14 -5.90 -10.61 -12.45
N VAL A 15 -5.70 -10.94 -11.18
CA VAL A 15 -5.65 -12.33 -10.69
C VAL A 15 -6.94 -12.60 -9.94
N THR A 16 -7.64 -13.67 -10.33
CA THR A 16 -8.89 -14.09 -9.69
C THR A 16 -8.61 -14.90 -8.42
N PRO A 17 -9.53 -14.93 -7.43
CA PRO A 17 -9.30 -15.62 -6.16
C PRO A 17 -9.01 -17.14 -6.30
N ASP A 18 -9.51 -17.79 -7.34
CA ASP A 18 -9.23 -19.21 -7.61
C ASP A 18 -7.76 -19.47 -7.96
N GLU A 19 -7.09 -18.52 -8.62
CA GLU A 19 -5.65 -18.59 -8.86
C GLU A 19 -4.82 -18.51 -7.57
N LEU A 20 -5.40 -17.95 -6.51
CA LEU A 20 -4.74 -17.78 -5.21
C LEU A 20 -4.95 -18.95 -4.24
N GLU A 21 -5.74 -19.97 -4.62
CA GLU A 21 -6.01 -21.15 -3.77
C GLU A 21 -4.74 -21.84 -3.23
N PRO A 22 -3.60 -21.92 -3.96
CA PRO A 22 -2.36 -22.47 -3.40
C PRO A 22 -1.84 -21.77 -2.14
N TRP A 23 -2.19 -20.50 -1.95
CA TRP A 23 -1.79 -19.70 -0.77
C TRP A 23 -2.91 -19.53 0.25
N ARG A 24 -4.05 -20.20 0.07
CA ARG A 24 -5.18 -20.07 0.99
C ARG A 24 -4.78 -20.46 2.41
N CYS A 25 -5.15 -19.63 3.37
CA CYS A 25 -4.94 -19.87 4.78
C CYS A 25 -6.22 -19.59 5.60
N GLN A 26 -6.21 -19.94 6.87
CA GLN A 26 -7.31 -19.60 7.77
C GLN A 26 -7.24 -18.11 8.13
N PRO A 27 -8.38 -17.42 8.14
CA PRO A 27 -8.43 -16.07 8.70
C PRO A 27 -8.15 -16.10 10.21
N LYS A 28 -7.86 -14.95 10.79
CA LYS A 28 -7.70 -14.85 12.24
C LYS A 28 -8.97 -15.29 13.00
N PRO A 29 -8.85 -15.75 14.24
CA PRO A 29 -10.01 -16.16 15.04
C PRO A 29 -11.08 -15.07 15.14
N GLY A 30 -12.33 -15.42 14.88
CA GLY A 30 -13.47 -14.50 14.90
C GLY A 30 -13.76 -13.80 13.58
N HIS A 31 -12.91 -14.00 12.56
CA HIS A 31 -13.08 -13.44 11.22
C HIS A 31 -13.62 -14.48 10.22
N THR A 32 -14.29 -14.01 9.17
CA THR A 32 -14.92 -14.84 8.14
C THR A 32 -14.39 -14.49 6.75
N GLY A 33 -14.60 -15.41 5.79
CA GLY A 33 -14.17 -15.23 4.42
C GLY A 33 -12.82 -15.88 4.13
N ALA A 34 -12.32 -15.64 2.91
CA ALA A 34 -11.04 -16.16 2.47
C ALA A 34 -9.87 -15.27 2.94
N SER A 35 -8.78 -15.92 3.34
CA SER A 35 -7.50 -15.29 3.61
C SER A 35 -6.39 -16.02 2.85
N TYR A 36 -5.30 -15.32 2.51
CA TYR A 36 -4.23 -15.88 1.71
C TYR A 36 -2.88 -15.46 2.29
N ALA A 37 -1.96 -16.42 2.42
CA ALA A 37 -0.60 -16.20 2.92
C ALA A 37 0.32 -15.73 1.78
N LEU A 38 0.01 -14.57 1.19
CA LEU A 38 0.81 -13.97 0.12
C LEU A 38 1.96 -13.15 0.72
N GLU A 39 3.18 -13.51 0.36
CA GLU A 39 4.34 -12.69 0.72
C GLU A 39 4.32 -11.39 -0.08
N MET A 40 4.57 -10.28 0.59
CA MET A 40 4.60 -8.93 0.03
C MET A 40 5.97 -8.31 0.28
N VAL A 41 6.65 -7.89 -0.78
CA VAL A 41 8.01 -7.31 -0.70
C VAL A 41 8.02 -5.96 -1.40
N ALA A 42 8.57 -4.96 -0.74
CA ALA A 42 8.86 -3.66 -1.35
C ALA A 42 10.36 -3.46 -1.45
N ARG A 43 10.84 -3.04 -2.64
CA ARG A 43 12.24 -2.67 -2.89
C ARG A 43 12.32 -1.25 -3.42
N LEU A 44 13.34 -0.56 -2.97
CA LEU A 44 13.70 0.74 -3.50
C LEU A 44 15.11 0.67 -4.11
N ASN A 45 15.22 0.95 -5.40
CA ASN A 45 16.47 0.83 -6.16
C ASN A 45 17.12 -0.56 -6.00
N GLY A 46 16.30 -1.62 -6.05
CA GLY A 46 16.70 -3.01 -5.89
C GLY A 46 16.97 -3.44 -4.43
N GLN A 47 16.98 -2.53 -3.46
CA GLN A 47 17.16 -2.86 -2.04
C GLN A 47 15.83 -3.10 -1.36
N GLU A 48 15.65 -4.24 -0.71
CA GLU A 48 14.47 -4.51 0.11
C GLU A 48 14.36 -3.50 1.26
N ILE A 49 13.17 -2.90 1.39
CA ILE A 49 12.86 -1.92 2.43
C ILE A 49 11.69 -2.34 3.31
N SER A 50 10.86 -3.27 2.84
CA SER A 50 9.73 -3.79 3.60
C SER A 50 9.38 -5.19 3.14
N ARG A 51 8.97 -6.01 4.10
CA ARG A 51 8.43 -7.36 3.87
C ARG A 51 7.27 -7.60 4.82
N GLY A 52 6.21 -8.21 4.32
CA GLY A 52 5.05 -8.58 5.11
C GLY A 52 4.30 -9.74 4.48
N ASN A 53 3.19 -10.12 5.08
CA ASN A 53 2.34 -11.18 4.59
C ASN A 53 0.87 -10.76 4.65
N MET A 54 0.13 -10.99 3.58
CA MET A 54 -1.31 -10.69 3.53
C MET A 54 -2.11 -11.46 4.59
N GLY A 55 -1.67 -12.67 4.95
CA GLY A 55 -2.29 -13.48 6.01
C GLY A 55 -2.26 -12.83 7.40
N ASP A 56 -1.44 -11.79 7.60
CA ASP A 56 -1.38 -11.02 8.85
C ASP A 56 -2.50 -9.98 8.98
N MET A 57 -3.31 -9.76 7.95
CA MET A 57 -4.47 -8.87 8.01
C MET A 57 -5.43 -9.31 9.11
N ASP A 58 -6.02 -8.35 9.84
CA ASP A 58 -7.10 -8.63 10.78
C ASP A 58 -8.41 -8.90 10.05
N TRP A 59 -8.82 -7.98 9.18
CA TRP A 59 -10.07 -8.08 8.44
C TRP A 59 -9.84 -8.77 7.10
N THR A 60 -10.72 -9.71 6.76
CA THR A 60 -10.72 -10.30 5.41
C THR A 60 -11.30 -9.33 4.38
N PHE A 61 -11.00 -9.56 3.10
CA PHE A 61 -11.62 -8.74 2.03
C PHE A 61 -13.14 -8.90 1.98
N ALA A 62 -13.69 -10.05 2.37
CA ALA A 62 -15.15 -10.23 2.46
C ALA A 62 -15.76 -9.26 3.48
N GLU A 63 -15.15 -9.14 4.65
CA GLU A 63 -15.58 -8.21 5.70
C GLU A 63 -15.38 -6.75 5.32
N ILE A 64 -14.27 -6.45 4.62
CA ILE A 64 -14.00 -5.11 4.08
C ILE A 64 -15.09 -4.73 3.07
N LEU A 65 -15.47 -5.64 2.15
CA LEU A 65 -16.53 -5.39 1.17
C LEU A 65 -17.89 -5.21 1.84
N GLU A 66 -18.20 -6.02 2.84
CA GLU A 66 -19.41 -5.84 3.66
C GLU A 66 -19.44 -4.44 4.29
N ARG A 67 -18.30 -4.01 4.85
CA ARG A 67 -18.19 -2.67 5.44
C ARG A 67 -18.32 -1.56 4.41
N CYS A 68 -17.74 -1.71 3.23
CA CYS A 68 -17.86 -0.74 2.13
C CYS A 68 -19.29 -0.63 1.63
N ALA A 69 -20.05 -1.73 1.59
CA ALA A 69 -21.44 -1.77 1.16
C ALA A 69 -22.41 -1.19 2.20
N TYR A 70 -21.96 -0.89 3.42
CA TYR A 70 -22.82 -0.35 4.45
C TYR A 70 -23.18 1.12 4.15
N GLY A 71 -24.36 1.32 3.58
CA GLY A 71 -24.86 2.65 3.20
C GLY A 71 -24.37 3.18 1.87
N ALA A 72 -23.72 2.34 1.06
CA ALA A 72 -23.27 2.66 -0.29
C ALA A 72 -23.42 1.46 -1.23
N ASP A 73 -23.66 1.70 -2.50
CA ASP A 73 -23.70 0.66 -3.52
C ASP A 73 -22.27 0.38 -4.02
N LEU A 74 -21.93 -0.90 -4.16
CA LEU A 74 -20.71 -1.35 -4.83
C LEU A 74 -21.04 -1.76 -6.25
N HIS A 75 -20.23 -1.34 -7.20
CA HIS A 75 -20.42 -1.63 -8.62
C HIS A 75 -19.26 -2.42 -9.22
N PRO A 76 -19.50 -3.23 -10.25
CA PRO A 76 -18.42 -3.83 -11.02
C PRO A 76 -17.46 -2.75 -11.56
N GLY A 77 -16.17 -2.92 -11.27
CA GLY A 77 -15.13 -1.94 -11.60
C GLY A 77 -14.65 -1.10 -10.42
N ASP A 78 -15.35 -1.15 -9.28
CA ASP A 78 -14.85 -0.52 -8.06
C ASP A 78 -13.55 -1.17 -7.59
N VAL A 79 -12.61 -0.35 -7.13
CA VAL A 79 -11.33 -0.79 -6.58
C VAL A 79 -11.28 -0.55 -5.08
N VAL A 80 -11.08 -1.61 -4.32
CA VAL A 80 -11.01 -1.55 -2.86
C VAL A 80 -9.59 -1.84 -2.40
N GLY A 81 -8.95 -0.86 -1.76
CA GLY A 81 -7.63 -1.01 -1.17
C GLY A 81 -7.72 -1.26 0.34
N SER A 82 -7.07 -2.31 0.82
CA SER A 82 -7.04 -2.68 2.25
C SER A 82 -6.16 -1.77 3.11
N GLY A 83 -5.42 -0.86 2.50
CA GLY A 83 -4.39 -0.08 3.19
C GLY A 83 -3.00 -0.74 3.09
N THR A 84 -2.02 -0.12 3.73
CA THR A 84 -0.63 -0.60 3.69
C THR A 84 -0.39 -1.76 4.66
N VAL A 85 0.51 -2.67 4.29
CA VAL A 85 1.10 -3.64 5.22
C VAL A 85 1.97 -2.90 6.25
N GLY A 86 2.12 -3.46 7.46
CA GLY A 86 3.04 -2.92 8.48
C GLY A 86 4.46 -2.79 7.91
N THR A 87 5.14 -1.68 8.19
CA THR A 87 6.41 -1.25 7.57
C THR A 87 6.31 -0.85 6.08
N GLY A 88 5.11 -0.84 5.51
CA GLY A 88 4.88 -0.58 4.09
C GLY A 88 4.89 0.88 3.66
N CYS A 89 5.24 1.84 4.53
CA CYS A 89 5.39 3.23 4.14
C CYS A 89 6.56 3.93 4.84
N PHE A 90 7.18 4.90 4.16
CA PHE A 90 8.30 5.64 4.73
C PHE A 90 7.95 6.50 5.95
N LEU A 91 6.69 6.95 6.08
CA LEU A 91 6.26 7.67 7.29
C LEU A 91 6.37 6.78 8.53
N GLU A 92 5.95 5.53 8.43
CA GLU A 92 6.06 4.53 9.49
C GLU A 92 7.52 4.16 9.76
N LEU A 93 8.29 3.85 8.70
CA LEU A 93 9.71 3.51 8.81
C LEU A 93 10.52 4.63 9.46
N ASN A 94 10.30 5.87 9.03
CA ASN A 94 10.96 7.05 9.58
C ASN A 94 10.54 7.31 11.04
N GLY A 95 9.25 7.12 11.37
CA GLY A 95 8.76 7.27 12.74
C GLY A 95 9.38 6.23 13.68
N THR A 96 9.43 4.99 13.25
CA THR A 96 10.06 3.89 14.00
C THR A 96 11.57 4.09 14.14
N GLY A 97 12.25 4.43 13.04
CA GLY A 97 13.70 4.67 13.04
C GLY A 97 14.10 5.77 14.01
N ARG A 98 13.40 6.92 13.99
CA ARG A 98 13.64 8.01 14.92
C ARG A 98 13.38 7.63 16.38
N ARG A 99 12.41 6.75 16.64
CA ARG A 99 12.12 6.29 18.01
C ARG A 99 13.20 5.35 18.53
N LEU A 100 13.76 4.50 17.65
CA LEU A 100 14.80 3.54 18.03
C LEU A 100 16.20 4.17 18.13
N ASP A 101 16.49 5.13 17.26
CA ASP A 101 17.75 5.88 17.22
C ASP A 101 17.48 7.38 17.00
N PRO A 102 17.15 8.13 18.07
CA PRO A 102 16.75 9.54 17.95
C PRO A 102 17.85 10.46 17.40
N GLU A 103 19.12 10.13 17.64
CA GLU A 103 20.25 10.98 17.28
C GLU A 103 20.93 10.57 15.95
N GLY A 104 20.97 9.27 15.64
CA GLY A 104 21.67 8.75 14.46
C GLY A 104 20.79 8.51 13.24
N TYR A 105 19.47 8.32 13.44
CA TYR A 105 18.58 7.95 12.34
C TYR A 105 18.39 9.10 11.34
N GLN A 106 18.66 8.81 10.05
CA GLN A 106 18.42 9.73 8.94
C GLN A 106 17.13 9.36 8.21
N PRO A 107 16.12 10.25 8.20
CA PRO A 107 14.87 9.99 7.47
C PRO A 107 15.12 9.80 5.97
N ARG A 108 14.46 8.80 5.40
CA ARG A 108 14.49 8.53 3.97
C ARG A 108 13.12 8.83 3.34
N TRP A 109 13.15 9.50 2.20
CA TRP A 109 11.97 9.79 1.41
C TRP A 109 12.28 9.50 -0.06
N LEU A 110 11.25 9.19 -0.84
CA LEU A 110 11.38 8.98 -2.27
C LEU A 110 11.89 10.26 -2.96
N GLN A 111 12.79 10.07 -3.90
CA GLN A 111 13.37 11.13 -4.71
C GLN A 111 13.07 10.88 -6.19
N ALA A 112 13.07 11.93 -7.02
CA ALA A 112 12.99 11.76 -8.46
C ALA A 112 14.15 10.89 -8.97
N GLY A 113 13.84 9.91 -9.79
CA GLY A 113 14.76 8.89 -10.27
C GLY A 113 14.75 7.58 -9.46
N ASP A 114 14.17 7.55 -8.27
CA ASP A 114 14.02 6.30 -7.51
C ASP A 114 13.11 5.32 -8.25
N VAL A 115 13.48 4.03 -8.19
CA VAL A 115 12.70 2.92 -8.73
C VAL A 115 12.09 2.14 -7.57
N MET A 116 10.77 2.12 -7.50
CA MET A 116 10.00 1.37 -6.52
C MET A 116 9.48 0.08 -7.16
N GLU A 117 9.77 -1.05 -6.53
CA GLU A 117 9.27 -2.36 -6.90
C GLU A 117 8.38 -2.90 -5.78
N LEU A 118 7.17 -3.33 -6.13
CA LEU A 118 6.21 -3.96 -5.23
C LEU A 118 5.91 -5.35 -5.77
N GLU A 119 6.28 -6.38 -5.04
CA GLU A 119 6.09 -7.78 -5.40
C GLU A 119 5.12 -8.43 -4.43
N ILE A 120 4.19 -9.22 -4.95
CA ILE A 120 3.28 -10.04 -4.16
C ILE A 120 3.23 -11.43 -4.78
N SER A 121 3.39 -12.46 -3.93
CA SER A 121 3.29 -13.86 -4.36
C SER A 121 2.01 -14.11 -5.16
N GLY A 122 2.13 -14.75 -6.31
CA GLY A 122 0.98 -15.04 -7.18
C GLY A 122 0.42 -13.86 -7.98
N LEU A 123 0.76 -12.60 -7.65
CA LEU A 123 0.31 -11.40 -8.34
C LEU A 123 1.38 -10.77 -9.25
N GLY A 124 2.65 -11.11 -9.02
CA GLY A 124 3.79 -10.56 -9.78
C GLY A 124 4.36 -9.30 -9.17
N THR A 125 5.07 -8.53 -9.99
CA THR A 125 5.81 -7.34 -9.57
C THR A 125 5.32 -6.10 -10.32
N LEU A 126 5.04 -5.04 -9.58
CA LEU A 126 4.74 -3.71 -10.10
C LEU A 126 5.96 -2.82 -9.91
N VAL A 127 6.46 -2.23 -10.99
CA VAL A 127 7.65 -1.38 -10.99
C VAL A 127 7.29 0.03 -11.45
N ASN A 128 7.68 1.04 -10.68
CA ASN A 128 7.44 2.44 -10.98
C ASN A 128 8.69 3.28 -10.74
N THR A 129 8.95 4.22 -11.63
CA THR A 129 9.99 5.25 -11.42
C THR A 129 9.32 6.51 -10.89
N VAL A 130 9.88 7.07 -9.82
CA VAL A 130 9.46 8.36 -9.28
C VAL A 130 9.97 9.47 -10.21
N VAL A 131 9.08 10.35 -10.63
CA VAL A 131 9.42 11.52 -11.45
C VAL A 131 9.07 12.80 -10.71
N ALA A 132 9.79 13.89 -11.03
CA ALA A 132 9.40 15.21 -10.55
C ALA A 132 8.11 15.66 -11.24
N ASP A 133 7.22 16.33 -10.51
CA ASP A 133 6.09 17.02 -11.11
C ASP A 133 6.62 18.23 -11.90
N GLU A 134 6.25 18.31 -13.17
CA GLU A 134 6.63 19.44 -14.06
C GLU A 134 5.63 20.61 -13.96
N ALA A 135 4.57 20.47 -13.15
CA ALA A 135 3.58 21.54 -12.99
C ALA A 135 4.19 22.74 -12.24
N ASP A 136 3.98 23.93 -12.76
CA ASP A 136 4.37 25.22 -12.13
C ASP A 136 3.53 25.50 -10.86
N PHE A 137 2.60 24.63 -10.53
CA PHE A 137 1.67 24.79 -9.43
C PHE A 137 2.00 23.87 -8.26
N SER A 138 2.21 24.44 -7.08
CA SER A 138 2.33 23.71 -5.83
C SER A 138 1.21 24.03 -4.86
N ILE A 139 0.44 23.02 -4.45
CA ILE A 139 -0.58 23.18 -3.41
C ILE A 139 0.02 23.60 -2.05
N LEU A 140 1.31 23.31 -1.84
CA LEU A 140 2.01 23.71 -0.61
C LEU A 140 2.37 25.20 -0.59
N ALA A 141 2.41 25.85 -1.76
CA ALA A 141 2.60 27.29 -1.89
C ALA A 141 1.33 28.10 -1.61
N LEU A 142 0.15 27.47 -1.61
CA LEU A 142 -1.10 28.13 -1.32
C LEU A 142 -1.19 28.45 0.17
N LYS A 143 -1.02 29.71 0.52
CA LYS A 143 -1.32 30.20 1.86
C LYS A 143 -2.82 30.49 1.95
N LYS A 144 -3.52 29.86 2.88
CA LYS A 144 -4.85 30.33 3.25
C LYS A 144 -4.69 31.73 3.86
N ASN A 145 -5.29 32.72 3.24
CA ASN A 145 -5.45 34.01 3.90
C ASN A 145 -6.29 33.76 5.15
N ARG A 146 -5.67 33.82 6.30
CA ARG A 146 -6.39 33.88 7.58
C ARG A 146 -6.81 35.35 7.74
N SER A 147 -8.06 35.63 7.38
CA SER A 147 -8.74 36.82 7.81
C SER A 147 -9.07 36.73 9.29
#